data_dea6da323ef09295637c77595f429b45
#
_entry.id   dea6da323ef09295637c77595f429b45
#
_cell.length_a   1.000
_cell.length_b   1.000
_cell.length_c   1.000
_cell.angle_alpha   90.00
_cell.angle_beta   90.00
_cell.angle_gamma   90.00
#
_symmetry.space_group_name_H-M   'P 1'
#
loop_
_entity.id
_entity.type
_entity.pdbx_description
1 polymer ?
#
loop_
_entity_poly.entity_id
_entity_poly.type
_entity_poly.pdbx_seq_one_letter_code
_entity_poly.pdbx_strand_id
1 'polypeptide(L)'
;MAGGERSGPGAARADLFHGRPWVLTPLPETRGDTLNAALDLVTVCGATPVMMQPADHDRAVALVSHAPHVVSSLLAARLEHAPSGALRLSGRGVGDMTRIAGADPALWADILGSNADAVADVLDGLAEDLGRTVAALRALASADTSARAGARQLTDVLRRGRAGRARIDEVPTGTTRTG
;
A
#
# COMPACT_ATOMS: atom_id res chain seq x y z
N MET A 1 -9.01 -1.39 4.47
CA MET A 1 -8.44 -2.22 5.54
C MET A 1 -8.81 -1.64 6.89
N ALA A 2 -9.28 -2.45 7.82
CA ALA A 2 -9.56 -2.07 9.20
C ALA A 2 -8.36 -2.45 10.05
N GLY A 3 -7.96 -1.58 10.98
CA GLY A 3 -6.82 -1.81 11.85
C GLY A 3 -6.15 -0.50 12.26
N GLY A 4 -5.24 -0.57 13.22
CA GLY A 4 -4.46 0.55 13.72
C GLY A 4 -3.05 0.10 14.08
N GLU A 5 -2.23 1.04 14.54
CA GLU A 5 -0.83 0.78 14.92
C GLU A 5 -0.69 -0.01 16.23
N ARG A 6 -1.76 -0.09 17.03
CA ARG A 6 -1.79 -0.81 18.30
C ARG A 6 -2.35 -2.21 18.11
N SER A 7 -1.73 -3.19 18.75
CA SER A 7 -2.19 -4.57 18.82
C SER A 7 -2.70 -4.94 20.22
N GLY A 8 -3.38 -6.09 20.32
CA GLY A 8 -3.87 -6.65 21.56
C GLY A 8 -5.23 -6.11 22.04
N PRO A 9 -5.80 -6.67 23.13
CA PRO A 9 -7.16 -6.38 23.58
C PRO A 9 -7.42 -4.89 23.92
N GLY A 10 -6.39 -4.18 24.40
CA GLY A 10 -6.47 -2.75 24.71
C GLY A 10 -6.62 -1.83 23.47
N ALA A 11 -6.44 -2.35 22.27
CA ALA A 11 -6.64 -1.65 21.02
C ALA A 11 -8.01 -1.91 20.40
N ALA A 12 -8.84 -2.77 21.00
CA ALA A 12 -10.16 -3.11 20.48
C ALA A 12 -11.08 -1.89 20.50
N ARG A 13 -11.86 -1.72 19.40
CA ARG A 13 -12.84 -0.66 19.23
C ARG A 13 -14.09 -1.26 18.62
N ALA A 14 -15.26 -0.89 19.14
CA ALA A 14 -16.56 -1.38 18.63
C ALA A 14 -16.84 -0.90 17.19
N ASP A 15 -16.28 0.25 16.79
CA ASP A 15 -16.48 0.88 15.49
C ASP A 15 -15.38 0.54 14.47
N LEU A 16 -14.49 -0.43 14.76
CA LEU A 16 -13.30 -0.73 13.95
C LEU A 16 -13.64 -1.00 12.48
N PHE A 17 -14.75 -1.68 12.23
CA PHE A 17 -15.20 -2.08 10.89
C PHE A 17 -16.23 -1.14 10.28
N HIS A 18 -16.77 -0.20 11.04
CA HIS A 18 -17.87 0.66 10.59
C HIS A 18 -17.48 1.45 9.33
N GLY A 19 -18.29 1.30 8.26
CA GLY A 19 -18.05 1.92 6.96
C GLY A 19 -16.80 1.42 6.22
N ARG A 20 -16.13 0.37 6.72
CA ARG A 20 -14.93 -0.17 6.08
C ARG A 20 -15.29 -1.26 5.07
N PRO A 21 -14.56 -1.39 3.95
CA PRO A 21 -14.74 -2.52 3.06
C PRO A 21 -14.32 -3.81 3.78
N TRP A 22 -15.19 -4.82 3.68
CA TRP A 22 -14.94 -6.18 4.13
C TRP A 22 -15.06 -7.11 2.92
N VAL A 23 -13.93 -7.64 2.48
CA VAL A 23 -13.91 -8.50 1.30
C VAL A 23 -14.34 -9.90 1.68
N LEU A 24 -15.22 -10.47 0.86
CA LEU A 24 -15.62 -11.87 0.89
C LEU A 24 -15.18 -12.52 -0.42
N THR A 25 -14.48 -13.64 -0.31
CA THR A 25 -13.93 -14.39 -1.44
C THR A 25 -14.53 -15.80 -1.50
N PRO A 26 -15.86 -15.94 -1.81
CA PRO A 26 -16.49 -17.25 -1.85
C PRO A 26 -15.90 -18.08 -2.99
N LEU A 27 -15.70 -19.36 -2.71
CA LEU A 27 -15.33 -20.36 -3.70
C LEU A 27 -16.59 -20.84 -4.45
N PRO A 28 -16.46 -21.49 -5.62
CA PRO A 28 -17.61 -22.00 -6.37
C PRO A 28 -18.48 -22.99 -5.55
N GLU A 29 -17.86 -23.73 -4.64
CA GLU A 29 -18.51 -24.69 -3.75
C GLU A 29 -19.06 -24.07 -2.45
N THR A 30 -18.88 -22.78 -2.24
CA THR A 30 -19.39 -22.09 -1.03
C THR A 30 -20.91 -22.15 -1.00
N ARG A 31 -21.46 -22.74 0.06
CA ARG A 31 -22.90 -22.86 0.24
C ARG A 31 -23.55 -21.47 0.44
N GLY A 32 -24.75 -21.30 -0.10
CA GLY A 32 -25.49 -20.04 0.01
C GLY A 32 -25.80 -19.64 1.44
N ASP A 33 -26.11 -20.59 2.33
CA ASP A 33 -26.36 -20.33 3.76
C ASP A 33 -25.08 -19.82 4.47
N THR A 34 -23.91 -20.37 4.14
CA THR A 34 -22.62 -19.90 4.65
C THR A 34 -22.32 -18.49 4.20
N LEU A 35 -22.57 -18.19 2.93
CA LEU A 35 -22.36 -16.84 2.40
C LEU A 35 -23.33 -15.82 3.05
N ASN A 36 -24.59 -16.19 3.24
CA ASN A 36 -25.57 -15.33 3.92
C ASN A 36 -25.15 -15.05 5.37
N ALA A 37 -24.70 -16.08 6.11
CA ALA A 37 -24.20 -15.86 7.47
C ALA A 37 -22.97 -14.92 7.52
N ALA A 38 -22.08 -15.00 6.54
CA ALA A 38 -20.94 -14.09 6.41
C ALA A 38 -21.41 -12.65 6.13
N LEU A 39 -22.38 -12.47 5.23
CA LEU A 39 -22.96 -11.15 4.93
C LEU A 39 -23.67 -10.54 6.13
N ASP A 40 -24.40 -11.35 6.90
CA ASP A 40 -25.05 -10.92 8.15
C ASP A 40 -24.02 -10.43 9.16
N LEU A 41 -22.91 -11.16 9.33
CA LEU A 41 -21.80 -10.75 10.20
C LEU A 41 -21.20 -9.41 9.75
N VAL A 42 -20.92 -9.23 8.46
CA VAL A 42 -20.41 -7.98 7.89
C VAL A 42 -21.38 -6.83 8.20
N THR A 43 -22.67 -7.07 8.04
CA THR A 43 -23.74 -6.08 8.30
C THR A 43 -23.80 -5.70 9.79
N VAL A 44 -23.75 -6.69 10.70
CA VAL A 44 -23.74 -6.46 12.15
C VAL A 44 -22.54 -5.64 12.58
N CYS A 45 -21.37 -5.83 11.93
CA CYS A 45 -20.18 -5.04 12.17
C CYS A 45 -20.23 -3.64 11.55
N GLY A 46 -21.29 -3.29 10.82
CA GLY A 46 -21.42 -2.00 10.13
C GLY A 46 -20.42 -1.81 8.98
N ALA A 47 -19.86 -2.91 8.48
CA ALA A 47 -18.91 -2.88 7.35
C ALA A 47 -19.65 -2.92 6.00
N THR A 48 -18.94 -2.59 4.93
CA THR A 48 -19.46 -2.66 3.56
C THR A 48 -18.92 -3.93 2.88
N PRO A 49 -19.79 -4.89 2.51
CA PRO A 49 -19.33 -6.12 1.86
C PRO A 49 -18.83 -5.83 0.44
N VAL A 50 -17.72 -6.44 0.08
CA VAL A 50 -17.15 -6.42 -1.27
C VAL A 50 -16.92 -7.86 -1.70
N MET A 51 -17.63 -8.29 -2.76
CA MET A 51 -17.45 -9.63 -3.34
C MET A 51 -16.31 -9.61 -4.34
N MET A 52 -15.38 -10.56 -4.24
CA MET A 52 -14.21 -10.62 -5.10
C MET A 52 -13.76 -12.08 -5.31
N GLN A 53 -13.17 -12.39 -6.46
CA GLN A 53 -12.50 -13.67 -6.62
C GLN A 53 -11.22 -13.70 -5.77
N PRO A 54 -10.82 -14.87 -5.21
CA PRO A 54 -9.61 -14.96 -4.37
C PRO A 54 -8.38 -14.36 -5.03
N ALA A 55 -8.10 -14.73 -6.28
CA ALA A 55 -6.93 -14.24 -7.01
C ALA A 55 -6.99 -12.71 -7.29
N ASP A 56 -8.19 -12.14 -7.45
CA ASP A 56 -8.35 -10.68 -7.61
C ASP A 56 -8.09 -9.95 -6.30
N HIS A 57 -8.56 -10.53 -5.17
CA HIS A 57 -8.25 -10.05 -3.84
C HIS A 57 -6.74 -9.99 -3.60
N ASP A 58 -6.04 -11.10 -3.87
CA ASP A 58 -4.61 -11.22 -3.60
C ASP A 58 -3.80 -10.22 -4.42
N ARG A 59 -4.14 -10.02 -5.70
CA ARG A 59 -3.54 -8.97 -6.53
C ARG A 59 -3.86 -7.57 -6.02
N ALA A 60 -5.09 -7.32 -5.59
CA ALA A 60 -5.49 -6.02 -5.08
C ALA A 60 -4.74 -5.66 -3.80
N VAL A 61 -4.67 -6.57 -2.81
CA VAL A 61 -3.97 -6.28 -1.54
C VAL A 61 -2.45 -6.26 -1.72
N ALA A 62 -1.89 -7.00 -2.67
CA ALA A 62 -0.49 -6.87 -3.05
C ALA A 62 -0.17 -5.43 -3.47
N LEU A 63 -1.01 -4.85 -4.32
CA LEU A 63 -0.81 -3.48 -4.85
C LEU A 63 -1.05 -2.39 -3.80
N VAL A 64 -2.14 -2.48 -3.01
CA VAL A 64 -2.59 -1.36 -2.15
C VAL A 64 -2.13 -1.46 -0.70
N SER A 65 -1.53 -2.59 -0.31
CA SER A 65 -1.12 -2.85 1.08
C SER A 65 0.30 -3.43 1.19
N HIS A 66 0.55 -4.56 0.55
CA HIS A 66 1.76 -5.34 0.79
C HIS A 66 3.00 -4.68 0.17
N ALA A 67 2.98 -4.37 -1.13
CA ALA A 67 4.09 -3.70 -1.79
C ALA A 67 4.36 -2.29 -1.19
N PRO A 68 3.36 -1.45 -0.86
CA PRO A 68 3.58 -0.22 -0.12
C PRO A 68 4.33 -0.42 1.20
N HIS A 69 4.02 -1.48 1.96
CA HIS A 69 4.73 -1.78 3.19
C HIS A 69 6.21 -2.13 2.95
N VAL A 70 6.48 -2.98 1.95
CA VAL A 70 7.85 -3.34 1.57
C VAL A 70 8.64 -2.11 1.12
N VAL A 71 8.06 -1.25 0.27
CA VAL A 71 8.71 -0.01 -0.19
C VAL A 71 8.99 0.94 0.97
N SER A 72 8.05 1.10 1.88
CA SER A 72 8.23 1.87 3.11
C SER A 72 9.39 1.34 3.96
N SER A 73 9.46 0.03 4.15
CA SER A 73 10.51 -0.64 4.91
C SER A 73 11.88 -0.51 4.24
N LEU A 74 11.95 -0.66 2.91
CA LEU A 74 13.18 -0.46 2.15
C LEU A 74 13.70 0.98 2.24
N LEU A 75 12.80 1.96 2.21
CA LEU A 75 13.17 3.37 2.40
C LEU A 75 13.66 3.62 3.84
N ALA A 76 12.94 3.13 4.84
CA ALA A 76 13.31 3.26 6.25
C ALA A 76 14.68 2.62 6.56
N ALA A 77 14.96 1.44 5.98
CA ALA A 77 16.25 0.75 6.14
C ALA A 77 17.44 1.60 5.65
N ARG A 78 17.24 2.52 4.68
CA ARG A 78 18.30 3.45 4.27
C ARG A 78 18.63 4.49 5.33
N LEU A 79 17.74 4.71 6.30
CA LEU A 79 17.93 5.67 7.38
C LEU A 79 18.67 5.08 8.59
N GLU A 80 18.76 3.75 8.70
CA GLU A 80 19.39 3.05 9.84
C GLU A 80 20.81 3.55 10.11
N HIS A 81 21.60 3.74 9.06
CA HIS A 81 22.98 4.20 9.15
C HIS A 81 23.17 5.63 8.63
N ALA A 82 22.09 6.39 8.51
CA ALA A 82 22.18 7.76 8.02
C ALA A 82 22.88 8.67 9.03
N PRO A 83 23.75 9.61 8.59
CA PRO A 83 24.36 10.57 9.49
C PRO A 83 23.30 11.38 10.25
N SER A 84 23.56 11.67 11.54
CA SER A 84 22.63 12.44 12.40
C SER A 84 22.27 13.81 11.80
N GLY A 85 23.16 14.41 11.03
CA GLY A 85 22.92 15.64 10.27
C GLY A 85 21.82 15.49 9.23
N ALA A 86 21.78 14.36 8.51
CA ALA A 86 20.74 14.07 7.53
C ALA A 86 19.39 13.81 8.21
N LEU A 87 19.39 13.08 9.33
CA LEU A 87 18.17 12.80 10.08
C LEU A 87 17.52 14.08 10.64
N ARG A 88 18.31 15.09 11.02
CA ARG A 88 17.78 16.40 11.46
C ARG A 88 17.06 17.18 10.34
N LEU A 89 17.30 16.83 9.09
CA LEU A 89 16.60 17.43 7.93
C LEU A 89 15.29 16.69 7.59
N SER A 90 14.99 15.61 8.32
CA SER A 90 13.76 14.83 8.08
C SER A 90 12.53 15.67 8.39
N GLY A 91 11.69 15.85 7.39
CA GLY A 91 10.39 16.51 7.50
C GLY A 91 9.24 15.51 7.49
N ARG A 92 8.00 16.02 7.43
CA ARG A 92 6.76 15.23 7.37
C ARG A 92 6.79 14.18 6.24
N GLY A 93 7.33 14.52 5.07
CA GLY A 93 7.36 13.61 3.93
C GLY A 93 8.05 12.28 4.22
N VAL A 94 9.21 12.31 4.90
CA VAL A 94 9.91 11.08 5.32
C VAL A 94 9.09 10.34 6.37
N GLY A 95 8.53 11.04 7.37
CA GLY A 95 7.68 10.44 8.40
C GLY A 95 6.47 9.72 7.80
N ASP A 96 5.75 10.37 6.89
CA ASP A 96 4.57 9.78 6.24
C ASP A 96 4.94 8.55 5.39
N MET A 97 6.04 8.61 4.64
CA MET A 97 6.50 7.52 3.79
C MET A 97 7.03 6.31 4.55
N THR A 98 7.56 6.49 5.76
CA THR A 98 8.17 5.41 6.56
C THR A 98 7.32 4.97 7.75
N ARG A 99 6.18 5.60 8.00
CA ARG A 99 5.31 5.33 9.15
C ARG A 99 4.95 3.86 9.30
N ILE A 100 4.54 3.22 8.21
CA ILE A 100 4.09 1.82 8.24
C ILE A 100 5.25 0.82 8.41
N ALA A 101 6.49 1.22 8.18
CA ALA A 101 7.67 0.38 8.41
C ALA A 101 7.91 0.08 9.91
N GLY A 102 7.24 0.80 10.83
CA GLY A 102 7.32 0.55 12.27
C GLY A 102 6.50 -0.63 12.78
N ALA A 103 5.83 -1.39 11.91
CA ALA A 103 5.04 -2.55 12.27
C ALA A 103 5.92 -3.77 12.62
N ASP A 104 5.31 -4.78 13.28
CA ASP A 104 6.02 -6.01 13.68
C ASP A 104 6.56 -6.77 12.44
N PRO A 105 7.89 -6.98 12.35
CA PRO A 105 8.50 -7.64 11.20
C PRO A 105 8.08 -9.10 11.03
N ALA A 106 7.84 -9.84 12.13
CA ALA A 106 7.44 -11.25 12.05
C ALA A 106 6.04 -11.39 11.49
N LEU A 107 5.10 -10.57 11.97
CA LEU A 107 3.74 -10.52 11.41
C LEU A 107 3.75 -10.19 9.91
N TRP A 108 4.58 -9.22 9.50
CA TRP A 108 4.64 -8.83 8.10
C TRP A 108 5.34 -9.85 7.21
N ALA A 109 6.32 -10.58 7.73
CA ALA A 109 6.92 -11.70 7.01
C ALA A 109 5.87 -12.78 6.68
N ASP A 110 5.00 -13.10 7.64
CA ASP A 110 3.91 -14.07 7.45
C ASP A 110 2.88 -13.56 6.43
N ILE A 111 2.47 -12.29 6.54
CA ILE A 111 1.53 -11.67 5.59
C ILE A 111 2.10 -11.67 4.17
N LEU A 112 3.35 -11.26 3.99
CA LEU A 112 4.00 -11.25 2.68
C LEU A 112 4.20 -12.64 2.12
N GLY A 113 4.58 -13.60 2.99
CA GLY A 113 4.76 -15.00 2.60
C GLY A 113 3.46 -15.66 2.13
N SER A 114 2.31 -15.28 2.70
CA SER A 114 1.00 -15.81 2.29
C SER A 114 0.53 -15.30 0.91
N ASN A 115 1.16 -14.25 0.35
CA ASN A 115 0.80 -13.64 -0.94
C ASN A 115 2.06 -13.31 -1.77
N ALA A 116 3.09 -14.16 -1.66
CA ALA A 116 4.44 -13.84 -2.14
C ALA A 116 4.50 -13.55 -3.65
N ASP A 117 3.85 -14.38 -4.47
CA ASP A 117 3.90 -14.25 -5.94
C ASP A 117 3.28 -12.92 -6.40
N ALA A 118 2.08 -12.59 -5.92
CA ALA A 118 1.42 -11.35 -6.31
C ALA A 118 2.18 -10.10 -5.79
N VAL A 119 2.84 -10.20 -4.65
CA VAL A 119 3.69 -9.12 -4.11
C VAL A 119 4.95 -8.97 -4.96
N ALA A 120 5.59 -10.08 -5.35
CA ALA A 120 6.76 -10.07 -6.20
C ALA A 120 6.47 -9.41 -7.56
N ASP A 121 5.35 -9.75 -8.20
CA ASP A 121 4.93 -9.16 -9.47
C ASP A 121 4.82 -7.62 -9.40
N VAL A 122 4.24 -7.10 -8.31
CA VAL A 122 4.14 -5.64 -8.10
C VAL A 122 5.51 -5.01 -7.87
N LEU A 123 6.37 -5.67 -7.10
CA LEU A 123 7.71 -5.17 -6.79
C LEU A 123 8.63 -5.22 -8.01
N ASP A 124 8.50 -6.20 -8.88
CA ASP A 124 9.25 -6.26 -10.15
C ASP A 124 8.93 -5.05 -11.03
N GLY A 125 7.66 -4.71 -11.20
CA GLY A 125 7.27 -3.50 -11.92
C GLY A 125 7.81 -2.21 -11.29
N LEU A 126 7.83 -2.12 -9.95
CA LEU A 126 8.42 -1.00 -9.22
C LEU A 126 9.95 -0.94 -9.39
N ALA A 127 10.62 -2.09 -9.38
CA ALA A 127 12.08 -2.17 -9.58
C ALA A 127 12.48 -1.71 -10.98
N GLU A 128 11.73 -2.08 -12.00
CA GLU A 128 11.93 -1.59 -13.36
C GLU A 128 11.72 -0.06 -13.46
N ASP A 129 10.63 0.46 -12.86
CA ASP A 129 10.38 1.91 -12.84
C ASP A 129 11.48 2.66 -12.08
N LEU A 130 11.97 2.12 -10.98
CA LEU A 130 13.09 2.67 -10.22
C LEU A 130 14.38 2.67 -11.05
N GLY A 131 14.68 1.57 -11.74
CA GLY A 131 15.85 1.48 -12.62
C GLY A 131 15.81 2.54 -13.73
N ARG A 132 14.67 2.70 -14.38
CA ARG A 132 14.45 3.76 -15.39
C ARG A 132 14.62 5.16 -14.80
N THR A 133 14.10 5.38 -13.58
CA THR A 133 14.24 6.68 -12.89
C THR A 133 15.69 6.99 -12.54
N VAL A 134 16.45 5.99 -12.06
CA VAL A 134 17.90 6.15 -11.79
C VAL A 134 18.66 6.50 -13.06
N ALA A 135 18.37 5.81 -14.18
CA ALA A 135 18.98 6.11 -15.48
C ALA A 135 18.66 7.56 -15.93
N ALA A 136 17.41 7.99 -15.79
CA ALA A 136 16.99 9.34 -16.10
C ALA A 136 17.72 10.41 -15.26
N LEU A 137 17.88 10.17 -13.97
CA LEU A 137 18.61 11.08 -13.06
C LEU A 137 20.10 11.16 -13.43
N ARG A 138 20.71 10.04 -13.80
CA ARG A 138 22.12 10.01 -14.27
C ARG A 138 22.28 10.77 -15.59
N ALA A 139 21.33 10.60 -16.52
CA ALA A 139 21.32 11.36 -17.76
C ALA A 139 21.15 12.87 -17.52
N LEU A 140 20.35 13.28 -16.56
CA LEU A 140 20.22 14.69 -16.15
C LEU A 140 21.51 15.28 -15.59
N ALA A 141 22.31 14.47 -14.90
CA ALA A 141 23.59 14.90 -14.35
C ALA A 141 24.71 14.97 -15.41
N SER A 142 24.50 14.39 -16.61
CA SER A 142 25.43 14.53 -17.73
C SER A 142 25.25 15.88 -18.43
N ALA A 143 26.34 16.43 -18.97
CA ALA A 143 26.32 17.72 -19.68
C ALA A 143 26.00 17.55 -21.19
N ASP A 144 25.48 16.41 -21.63
CA ASP A 144 25.24 16.07 -23.02
C ASP A 144 23.76 16.13 -23.42
N THR A 145 23.47 15.74 -24.66
CA THR A 145 22.12 15.75 -25.23
C THR A 145 21.13 14.80 -24.53
N SER A 146 21.62 13.84 -23.74
CA SER A 146 20.80 12.89 -22.99
C SER A 146 20.02 13.55 -21.84
N ALA A 147 20.48 14.69 -21.34
CA ALA A 147 19.85 15.42 -20.24
C ALA A 147 18.38 15.78 -20.55
N ARG A 148 18.06 16.18 -21.79
CA ARG A 148 16.68 16.48 -22.19
C ARG A 148 15.77 15.24 -22.17
N ALA A 149 16.29 14.08 -22.56
CA ALA A 149 15.57 12.81 -22.51
C ALA A 149 15.33 12.39 -21.07
N GLY A 150 16.33 12.49 -20.19
CA GLY A 150 16.23 12.25 -18.77
C GLY A 150 15.16 13.13 -18.09
N ALA A 151 15.14 14.44 -18.41
CA ALA A 151 14.15 15.36 -17.89
C ALA A 151 12.70 14.96 -18.27
N ARG A 152 12.48 14.59 -19.52
CA ARG A 152 11.17 14.12 -19.99
C ARG A 152 10.73 12.84 -19.27
N GLN A 153 11.64 11.86 -19.14
CA GLN A 153 11.36 10.60 -18.49
C GLN A 153 11.04 10.79 -17.00
N LEU A 154 11.77 11.64 -16.29
CA LEU A 154 11.51 11.96 -14.90
C LEU A 154 10.14 12.66 -14.74
N THR A 155 9.84 13.62 -15.60
CA THR A 155 8.55 14.31 -15.61
C THR A 155 7.38 13.34 -15.84
N ASP A 156 7.56 12.34 -16.72
CA ASP A 156 6.54 11.33 -16.99
C ASP A 156 6.25 10.46 -15.76
N VAL A 157 7.27 9.99 -15.06
CA VAL A 157 7.11 9.22 -13.82
C VAL A 157 6.34 10.03 -12.78
N LEU A 158 6.72 11.29 -12.57
CA LEU A 158 6.04 12.17 -11.60
C LEU A 158 4.58 12.45 -11.99
N ARG A 159 4.31 12.64 -13.28
CA ARG A 159 2.94 12.82 -13.81
C ARG A 159 2.09 11.58 -13.59
N ARG A 160 2.63 10.37 -13.87
CA ARG A 160 1.94 9.09 -13.60
C ARG A 160 1.65 8.92 -12.11
N GLY A 161 2.61 9.23 -11.24
CA GLY A 161 2.43 9.20 -9.79
C GLY A 161 1.31 10.12 -9.32
N ARG A 162 1.27 11.36 -9.83
CA ARG A 162 0.18 12.31 -9.54
C ARG A 162 -1.19 11.78 -10.00
N ALA A 163 -1.26 11.20 -11.19
CA ALA A 163 -2.49 10.63 -11.71
C ALA A 163 -2.96 9.43 -10.87
N GLY A 164 -2.05 8.53 -10.46
CA GLY A 164 -2.36 7.42 -9.58
C GLY A 164 -2.87 7.91 -8.20
N ARG A 165 -2.27 8.96 -7.65
CA ARG A 165 -2.74 9.55 -6.38
C ARG A 165 -4.15 10.12 -6.50
N ALA A 166 -4.47 10.82 -7.58
CA ALA A 166 -5.80 11.37 -7.82
C ALA A 166 -6.87 10.28 -7.87
N ARG A 167 -6.59 9.12 -8.45
CA ARG A 167 -7.53 7.97 -8.46
C ARG A 167 -7.90 7.46 -7.07
N ILE A 168 -6.99 7.56 -6.11
CA ILE A 168 -7.29 7.16 -4.71
C ILE A 168 -8.31 8.13 -4.10
N ASP A 169 -8.20 9.42 -4.41
CA ASP A 169 -9.09 10.46 -3.89
C ASP A 169 -10.50 10.38 -4.51
N GLU A 170 -10.63 9.82 -5.70
CA GLU A 170 -11.91 9.61 -6.40
C GLU A 170 -12.71 8.43 -5.84
N VAL A 171 -12.06 7.47 -5.15
CA VAL A 171 -12.75 6.33 -4.54
C VAL A 171 -13.45 6.80 -3.27
N PRO A 172 -14.80 6.67 -3.17
CA PRO A 172 -15.52 7.02 -1.96
C PRO A 172 -14.99 6.19 -0.78
N THR A 173 -14.17 6.78 0.05
CA THR A 173 -13.87 6.19 1.36
C THR A 173 -15.15 6.33 2.18
N GLY A 174 -15.76 5.23 2.64
CA GLY A 174 -16.98 5.21 3.44
C GLY A 174 -16.87 5.92 4.80
N THR A 175 -16.06 6.94 4.88
CA THR A 175 -15.87 7.81 6.02
C THR A 175 -16.45 9.17 5.66
N THR A 176 -17.73 9.37 5.92
CA THR A 176 -18.29 10.72 6.07
C THR A 176 -17.47 11.40 7.16
N ARG A 177 -16.62 12.36 6.79
CA ARG A 177 -16.06 13.32 7.75
C ARG A 177 -17.25 14.10 8.30
N THR A 178 -17.78 13.67 9.43
CA THR A 178 -18.57 14.55 10.29
C THR A 178 -17.63 15.63 10.80
N GLY A 179 -17.91 16.88 10.41
CA GLY A 179 -17.23 18.10 10.83
C GLY A 179 -17.33 18.36 12.31
#